data_028aa2753462773d54501cd113dce848
#
_entry.id   028aa2753462773d54501cd113dce848
#
_cell.length_a   1.000
_cell.length_b   1.000
_cell.length_c   1.000
_cell.angle_alpha   90.00
_cell.angle_beta   90.00
_cell.angle_gamma   90.00
#
_symmetry.space_group_name_H-M   'P 1'
#
loop_
_entity.id
_entity.type
_entity.pdbx_description
1 polymer ?
#
loop_
_entity_poly.entity_id
_entity_poly.type
_entity_poly.pdbx_seq_one_letter_code
_entity_poly.pdbx_strand_id
1 'polypeptide(L)'
;MKVLVTGASGFVGRALCDAFLRAEYAKYSIVPAVRSPRGLPGECVVGEIDGKTDWREALHGVHAVVHLAARVHVMNGRVADPLTSFRSVNTEGTLHLARQCVATGVRRFVFISSIKVNGEERAAAYTEADTPAPEDAYALSKWEAEQGLRQIAGETGLEVVILRPTLVYGPGVGANFLALLRAVACGVPLPLGAISNQRSLIYVGNLVDAILRCLEHPAAAGKTFLLSDSEAVSTPELVRRMAAALGRPARLVALPVPLLRAAATLAKKSALAIRLLDSLSVDGTSIRRDLGWTPPFTLDEGLRETAAWYANRKASPRKTTGKT
;
A
#
# COMPACT_ATOMS: atom_id res chain seq x y z
N MET A 1 -5.98 -12.46 -20.39
CA MET A 1 -6.19 -12.99 -19.00
C MET A 1 -7.17 -12.09 -18.28
N LYS A 2 -8.25 -12.64 -17.68
CA LYS A 2 -9.24 -11.84 -16.92
C LYS A 2 -8.81 -11.76 -15.45
N VAL A 3 -8.72 -10.55 -14.88
CA VAL A 3 -8.20 -10.28 -13.54
C VAL A 3 -9.24 -9.53 -12.71
N LEU A 4 -9.59 -10.07 -11.55
CA LEU A 4 -10.40 -9.37 -10.54
C LEU A 4 -9.49 -8.46 -9.71
N VAL A 5 -9.85 -7.19 -9.58
CA VAL A 5 -9.13 -6.22 -8.74
C VAL A 5 -10.06 -5.76 -7.62
N THR A 6 -9.83 -6.20 -6.40
CA THR A 6 -10.58 -5.71 -5.24
C THR A 6 -9.96 -4.42 -4.73
N GLY A 7 -10.75 -3.55 -4.10
CA GLY A 7 -10.23 -2.24 -3.68
C GLY A 7 -9.90 -1.32 -4.86
N ALA A 8 -10.48 -1.56 -6.03
CA ALA A 8 -10.24 -0.84 -7.28
C ALA A 8 -10.43 0.70 -7.15
N SER A 9 -11.34 1.15 -6.30
CA SER A 9 -11.58 2.59 -6.05
C SER A 9 -10.58 3.23 -5.09
N GLY A 10 -9.68 2.45 -4.47
CA GLY A 10 -8.63 2.92 -3.56
C GLY A 10 -7.44 3.55 -4.26
N PHE A 11 -6.46 4.01 -3.48
CA PHE A 11 -5.25 4.67 -4.00
C PHE A 11 -4.46 3.77 -4.97
N VAL A 12 -4.04 2.60 -4.52
CA VAL A 12 -3.28 1.64 -5.35
C VAL A 12 -4.18 1.02 -6.43
N GLY A 13 -5.46 0.73 -6.08
CA GLY A 13 -6.41 0.12 -7.01
C GLY A 13 -6.67 0.97 -8.24
N ARG A 14 -6.82 2.28 -8.11
CA ARG A 14 -6.96 3.20 -9.24
C ARG A 14 -5.72 3.19 -10.12
N ALA A 15 -4.53 3.32 -9.53
CA ALA A 15 -3.28 3.29 -10.28
C ALA A 15 -3.11 1.97 -11.05
N LEU A 16 -3.51 0.84 -10.46
CA LEU A 16 -3.48 -0.46 -11.14
C LEU A 16 -4.52 -0.54 -12.26
N CYS A 17 -5.76 -0.09 -12.02
CA CYS A 17 -6.78 -0.05 -13.08
C CYS A 17 -6.38 0.86 -14.24
N ASP A 18 -5.81 2.03 -13.95
CA ASP A 18 -5.30 2.95 -14.97
C ASP A 18 -4.12 2.34 -15.76
N ALA A 19 -3.26 1.56 -15.11
CA ALA A 19 -2.19 0.84 -15.80
C ALA A 19 -2.73 -0.19 -16.80
N PHE A 20 -3.76 -0.94 -16.45
CA PHE A 20 -4.37 -1.92 -17.36
C PHE A 20 -5.03 -1.31 -18.61
N LEU A 21 -5.32 -0.01 -18.61
CA LEU A 21 -5.84 0.70 -19.78
C LEU A 21 -4.75 1.04 -20.82
N ARG A 22 -3.48 0.87 -20.48
CA ARG A 22 -2.38 1.13 -21.41
C ARG A 22 -2.27 0.02 -22.45
N ALA A 23 -1.87 0.37 -23.67
CA ALA A 23 -1.77 -0.55 -24.81
C ALA A 23 -0.88 -1.78 -24.53
N GLU A 24 0.19 -1.61 -23.74
CA GLU A 24 1.11 -2.68 -23.35
C GLU A 24 0.44 -3.79 -22.51
N TYR A 25 -0.69 -3.48 -21.88
CA TYR A 25 -1.47 -4.41 -21.06
C TYR A 25 -2.81 -4.84 -21.70
N ALA A 26 -3.00 -4.62 -23.01
CA ALA A 26 -4.23 -4.98 -23.74
C ALA A 26 -4.59 -6.48 -23.68
N LYS A 27 -3.63 -7.35 -23.32
CA LYS A 27 -3.85 -8.78 -23.06
C LYS A 27 -4.68 -9.08 -21.82
N TYR A 28 -4.89 -8.06 -20.95
CA TYR A 28 -5.70 -8.19 -19.74
C TYR A 28 -7.10 -7.62 -19.93
N SER A 29 -8.06 -8.29 -19.34
CA SER A 29 -9.40 -7.78 -19.08
C SER A 29 -9.59 -7.70 -17.58
N ILE A 30 -9.99 -6.56 -17.05
CA ILE A 30 -10.13 -6.37 -15.60
C ILE A 30 -11.60 -6.34 -15.18
N VAL A 31 -11.86 -6.83 -13.98
CA VAL A 31 -13.13 -6.66 -13.25
C VAL A 31 -12.82 -5.86 -11.98
N PRO A 32 -13.06 -4.53 -11.98
CA PRO A 32 -12.91 -3.74 -10.78
C PRO A 32 -14.02 -4.07 -9.78
N ALA A 33 -13.69 -4.68 -8.63
CA ALA A 33 -14.67 -4.90 -7.57
C ALA A 33 -14.75 -3.69 -6.64
N VAL A 34 -15.97 -3.19 -6.46
CA VAL A 34 -16.27 -1.99 -5.66
C VAL A 34 -17.39 -2.25 -4.66
N ARG A 35 -17.39 -1.52 -3.53
CA ARG A 35 -18.46 -1.62 -2.52
C ARG A 35 -19.77 -0.98 -2.96
N SER A 36 -19.67 0.08 -3.71
CA SER A 36 -20.81 0.82 -4.26
C SER A 36 -20.39 1.38 -5.62
N PRO A 37 -21.32 1.68 -6.53
CA PRO A 37 -21.02 2.17 -7.87
C PRO A 37 -20.06 3.36 -7.86
N ARG A 38 -19.03 3.32 -8.72
CA ARG A 38 -17.98 4.33 -8.87
C ARG A 38 -17.85 4.83 -10.30
N GLY A 39 -18.55 4.21 -11.25
CA GLY A 39 -18.48 4.51 -12.67
C GLY A 39 -17.19 4.00 -13.33
N LEU A 40 -16.56 2.98 -12.78
CA LEU A 40 -15.40 2.34 -13.41
C LEU A 40 -15.88 1.41 -14.53
N PRO A 41 -15.22 1.40 -15.70
CA PRO A 41 -15.58 0.50 -16.78
C PRO A 41 -15.54 -0.97 -16.32
N GLY A 42 -16.62 -1.71 -16.54
CA GLY A 42 -16.72 -3.13 -16.18
C GLY A 42 -16.72 -3.42 -14.68
N GLU A 43 -17.06 -2.43 -13.83
CA GLU A 43 -17.09 -2.63 -12.39
C GLU A 43 -18.15 -3.67 -11.96
N CYS A 44 -17.82 -4.44 -10.94
CA CYS A 44 -18.74 -5.34 -10.25
C CYS A 44 -18.95 -4.82 -8.82
N VAL A 45 -20.21 -4.61 -8.44
CA VAL A 45 -20.58 -4.12 -7.09
C VAL A 45 -20.78 -5.32 -6.18
N VAL A 46 -19.87 -5.49 -5.21
CA VAL A 46 -19.84 -6.64 -4.29
C VAL A 46 -20.34 -6.30 -2.87
N GLY A 47 -20.62 -5.02 -2.60
CA GLY A 47 -20.99 -4.57 -1.26
C GLY A 47 -19.82 -4.54 -0.28
N GLU A 48 -20.12 -4.65 1.02
CA GLU A 48 -19.09 -4.74 2.06
C GLU A 48 -18.34 -6.07 1.96
N ILE A 49 -17.02 -6.01 2.23
CA ILE A 49 -16.16 -7.20 2.17
C ILE A 49 -16.03 -7.78 3.58
N ASP A 50 -16.49 -9.01 3.73
CA ASP A 50 -16.40 -9.80 4.97
C ASP A 50 -16.40 -11.30 4.65
N GLY A 51 -16.54 -12.16 5.69
CA GLY A 51 -16.61 -13.61 5.55
C GLY A 51 -17.88 -14.15 4.88
N LYS A 52 -18.81 -13.29 4.40
CA LYS A 52 -20.10 -13.67 3.79
C LYS A 52 -20.30 -13.09 2.39
N THR A 53 -19.37 -12.26 1.92
CA THR A 53 -19.48 -11.59 0.60
C THR A 53 -19.62 -12.61 -0.52
N ASP A 54 -20.62 -12.45 -1.37
CA ASP A 54 -20.80 -13.29 -2.56
C ASP A 54 -19.92 -12.80 -3.71
N TRP A 55 -18.93 -13.60 -4.11
CA TRP A 55 -17.99 -13.29 -5.17
C TRP A 55 -18.28 -14.00 -6.49
N ARG A 56 -19.33 -14.85 -6.57
CA ARG A 56 -19.58 -15.72 -7.72
C ARG A 56 -19.69 -14.96 -9.03
N GLU A 57 -20.43 -13.85 -9.08
CA GLU A 57 -20.55 -13.00 -10.25
C GLU A 57 -19.20 -12.35 -10.61
N ALA A 58 -18.51 -11.75 -9.62
CA ALA A 58 -17.24 -11.09 -9.82
C ALA A 58 -16.13 -12.05 -10.28
N LEU A 59 -16.18 -13.33 -9.89
CA LEU A 59 -15.21 -14.36 -10.23
C LEU A 59 -15.51 -15.09 -11.55
N HIS A 60 -16.62 -14.80 -12.21
CA HIS A 60 -17.00 -15.50 -13.44
C HIS A 60 -15.95 -15.33 -14.56
N GLY A 61 -15.30 -16.44 -14.94
CA GLY A 61 -14.23 -16.47 -15.94
C GLY A 61 -12.94 -15.75 -15.55
N VAL A 62 -12.74 -15.45 -14.26
CA VAL A 62 -11.53 -14.82 -13.74
C VAL A 62 -10.40 -15.86 -13.64
N HIS A 63 -9.21 -15.47 -14.06
CA HIS A 63 -8.00 -16.31 -14.03
C HIS A 63 -7.08 -15.98 -12.85
N ALA A 64 -7.08 -14.69 -12.44
CA ALA A 64 -6.26 -14.23 -11.34
C ALA A 64 -6.97 -13.12 -10.55
N VAL A 65 -6.61 -12.99 -9.27
CA VAL A 65 -7.13 -11.96 -8.36
C VAL A 65 -5.98 -11.11 -7.85
N VAL A 66 -6.14 -9.78 -7.85
CA VAL A 66 -5.32 -8.83 -7.10
C VAL A 66 -6.15 -8.28 -5.96
N HIS A 67 -5.83 -8.70 -4.74
CA HIS A 67 -6.59 -8.33 -3.56
C HIS A 67 -5.95 -7.15 -2.84
N LEU A 68 -6.46 -5.93 -3.16
CA LEU A 68 -6.04 -4.65 -2.59
C LEU A 68 -6.98 -4.14 -1.51
N ALA A 69 -8.19 -4.71 -1.43
CA ALA A 69 -9.18 -4.27 -0.46
C ALA A 69 -8.69 -4.56 0.96
N ALA A 70 -8.73 -3.54 1.80
CA ALA A 70 -8.42 -3.64 3.21
C ALA A 70 -9.07 -2.49 3.99
N ARG A 71 -9.39 -2.76 5.24
CA ARG A 71 -9.63 -1.72 6.24
C ARG A 71 -8.28 -1.29 6.79
N VAL A 72 -7.92 -0.01 6.66
CA VAL A 72 -6.63 0.54 7.10
C VAL A 72 -6.79 1.42 8.34
N HIS A 73 -7.97 2.02 8.52
CA HIS A 73 -8.31 2.89 9.64
C HIS A 73 -9.64 2.49 10.25
N VAL A 74 -9.71 2.45 11.57
CA VAL A 74 -10.97 2.43 12.31
C VAL A 74 -11.30 3.88 12.62
N MET A 75 -12.44 4.37 12.11
CA MET A 75 -12.91 5.73 12.35
C MET A 75 -13.17 5.92 13.85
N ASN A 76 -12.50 6.90 14.42
CA ASN A 76 -12.53 7.40 15.81
C ASN A 76 -13.64 6.86 16.74
N GLY A 77 -13.20 6.17 17.80
CA GLY A 77 -13.88 6.21 19.12
C GLY A 77 -15.19 5.43 19.29
N ARG A 78 -15.71 4.70 18.27
CA ARG A 78 -17.01 4.03 18.36
C ARG A 78 -16.95 2.48 18.24
N VAL A 79 -15.78 1.90 18.05
CA VAL A 79 -15.66 0.44 17.96
C VAL A 79 -15.00 -0.05 19.23
N ALA A 80 -15.73 -0.83 20.04
CA ALA A 80 -15.25 -1.38 21.31
C ALA A 80 -14.06 -2.32 21.12
N ASP A 81 -13.95 -2.99 19.96
CA ASP A 81 -12.83 -3.84 19.59
C ASP A 81 -12.34 -3.53 18.15
N PRO A 82 -11.26 -2.75 18.01
CA PRO A 82 -10.67 -2.47 16.70
C PRO A 82 -10.19 -3.73 15.98
N LEU A 83 -9.68 -4.73 16.68
CA LEU A 83 -9.13 -5.95 16.10
C LEU A 83 -10.22 -6.76 15.40
N THR A 84 -11.36 -6.97 16.01
CA THR A 84 -12.52 -7.62 15.37
C THR A 84 -12.93 -6.92 14.08
N SER A 85 -12.94 -5.59 14.08
CA SER A 85 -13.25 -4.81 12.88
C SER A 85 -12.23 -5.00 11.75
N PHE A 86 -10.94 -5.13 12.07
CA PHE A 86 -9.90 -5.42 11.08
C PHE A 86 -9.99 -6.86 10.60
N ARG A 87 -10.18 -7.83 11.49
CA ARG A 87 -10.30 -9.26 11.15
C ARG A 87 -11.45 -9.53 10.20
N SER A 88 -12.62 -8.95 10.44
CA SER A 88 -13.79 -9.15 9.58
C SER A 88 -13.49 -8.86 8.11
N VAL A 89 -12.80 -7.76 7.80
CA VAL A 89 -12.45 -7.37 6.42
C VAL A 89 -11.15 -8.01 5.97
N ASN A 90 -10.07 -7.83 6.75
CA ASN A 90 -8.71 -8.13 6.29
C ASN A 90 -8.37 -9.61 6.39
N THR A 91 -8.94 -10.33 7.35
CA THR A 91 -8.69 -11.77 7.54
C THR A 91 -9.83 -12.59 6.95
N GLU A 92 -11.03 -12.49 7.54
CA GLU A 92 -12.18 -13.32 7.16
C GLU A 92 -12.61 -13.06 5.72
N GLY A 93 -12.74 -11.78 5.32
CA GLY A 93 -13.09 -11.40 3.95
C GLY A 93 -12.07 -11.86 2.92
N THR A 94 -10.76 -11.78 3.25
CA THR A 94 -9.68 -12.28 2.38
C THR A 94 -9.73 -13.79 2.21
N LEU A 95 -9.86 -14.54 3.32
CA LEU A 95 -9.89 -16.01 3.28
C LEU A 95 -11.16 -16.53 2.62
N HIS A 96 -12.28 -15.84 2.81
CA HIS A 96 -13.53 -16.18 2.13
C HIS A 96 -13.41 -15.99 0.61
N LEU A 97 -12.86 -14.87 0.15
CA LEU A 97 -12.58 -14.65 -1.28
C LEU A 97 -11.64 -15.74 -1.82
N ALA A 98 -10.55 -16.07 -1.11
CA ALA A 98 -9.62 -17.10 -1.57
C ALA A 98 -10.29 -18.48 -1.73
N ARG A 99 -11.17 -18.88 -0.80
CA ARG A 99 -11.94 -20.14 -0.94
C ARG A 99 -12.89 -20.13 -2.13
N GLN A 100 -13.55 -18.99 -2.41
CA GLN A 100 -14.39 -18.87 -3.61
C GLN A 100 -13.55 -18.86 -4.88
N CYS A 101 -12.32 -18.30 -4.86
CA CYS A 101 -11.36 -18.43 -5.97
C CYS A 101 -11.06 -19.90 -6.29
N VAL A 102 -10.79 -20.72 -5.27
CA VAL A 102 -10.57 -22.16 -5.45
C VAL A 102 -11.80 -22.82 -6.09
N ALA A 103 -12.99 -22.55 -5.56
CA ALA A 103 -14.23 -23.14 -6.04
C ALA A 103 -14.57 -22.76 -7.50
N THR A 104 -14.07 -21.61 -7.97
CA THR A 104 -14.31 -21.11 -9.34
C THR A 104 -13.14 -21.32 -10.29
N GLY A 105 -12.08 -22.00 -9.87
CA GLY A 105 -10.92 -22.33 -10.70
C GLY A 105 -9.97 -21.17 -10.98
N VAL A 106 -9.98 -20.12 -10.15
CA VAL A 106 -8.95 -19.06 -10.20
C VAL A 106 -7.59 -19.66 -9.87
N ARG A 107 -6.62 -19.40 -10.74
CA ARG A 107 -5.28 -19.97 -10.60
C ARG A 107 -4.39 -19.19 -9.64
N ARG A 108 -4.37 -17.84 -9.73
CA ARG A 108 -3.42 -16.99 -8.99
C ARG A 108 -4.10 -15.94 -8.12
N PHE A 109 -3.60 -15.80 -6.91
CA PHE A 109 -4.09 -14.83 -5.92
C PHE A 109 -2.94 -13.95 -5.42
N VAL A 110 -2.86 -12.70 -5.88
CA VAL A 110 -1.87 -11.72 -5.43
C VAL A 110 -2.46 -10.91 -4.28
N PHE A 111 -1.92 -11.09 -3.09
CA PHE A 111 -2.38 -10.43 -1.87
C PHE A 111 -1.48 -9.27 -1.49
N ILE A 112 -2.06 -8.07 -1.33
CA ILE A 112 -1.33 -6.92 -0.84
C ILE A 112 -1.43 -6.88 0.68
N SER A 113 -0.35 -7.28 1.32
CA SER A 113 -0.12 -7.21 2.76
C SER A 113 0.51 -5.88 3.16
N SER A 114 1.43 -5.86 4.10
CA SER A 114 2.14 -4.67 4.57
C SER A 114 3.47 -5.06 5.21
N ILE A 115 4.48 -4.19 5.10
CA ILE A 115 5.72 -4.33 5.87
C ILE A 115 5.49 -4.32 7.39
N LYS A 116 4.39 -3.76 7.86
CA LYS A 116 4.00 -3.77 9.28
C LYS A 116 3.81 -5.18 9.86
N VAL A 117 3.67 -6.19 9.02
CA VAL A 117 3.70 -7.59 9.45
C VAL A 117 5.07 -7.97 10.02
N ASN A 118 6.15 -7.39 9.50
CA ASN A 118 7.50 -7.60 10.02
C ASN A 118 7.79 -6.80 11.29
N GLY A 119 7.19 -5.60 11.45
CA GLY A 119 7.38 -4.68 12.57
C GLY A 119 7.26 -3.21 12.15
N GLU A 120 7.45 -2.28 13.08
CA GLU A 120 7.33 -0.83 12.81
C GLU A 120 8.68 -0.10 12.80
N GLU A 121 9.68 -0.59 13.54
CA GLU A 121 11.00 0.02 13.60
C GLU A 121 12.12 -1.00 13.74
N ARG A 122 13.23 -0.79 13.05
CA ARG A 122 14.45 -1.58 13.17
C ARG A 122 15.62 -0.87 12.52
N ALA A 123 16.83 -0.96 13.13
CA ALA A 123 18.05 -0.39 12.57
C ALA A 123 18.53 -1.16 11.31
N ALA A 124 18.46 -2.49 11.34
CA ALA A 124 18.78 -3.32 10.18
C ALA A 124 17.59 -3.42 9.23
N ALA A 125 17.86 -3.60 7.93
CA ALA A 125 16.82 -3.82 6.95
C ALA A 125 16.06 -5.14 7.22
N TYR A 126 14.72 -5.11 7.08
CA TYR A 126 13.90 -6.31 7.11
C TYR A 126 14.11 -7.14 5.85
N THR A 127 14.03 -8.46 6.03
CA THR A 127 14.05 -9.47 4.97
C THR A 127 12.81 -10.35 5.05
N GLU A 128 12.56 -11.16 4.03
CA GLU A 128 11.46 -12.14 4.04
C GLU A 128 11.68 -13.28 5.05
N ALA A 129 12.94 -13.50 5.47
CA ALA A 129 13.31 -14.52 6.46
C ALA A 129 13.08 -14.08 7.91
N ASP A 130 12.86 -12.80 8.15
CA ASP A 130 12.60 -12.30 9.50
C ASP A 130 11.25 -12.79 10.02
N THR A 131 11.24 -13.21 11.28
CA THR A 131 10.02 -13.61 11.97
C THR A 131 9.03 -12.44 12.03
N PRO A 132 7.79 -12.62 11.58
CA PRO A 132 6.76 -11.60 11.69
C PRO A 132 6.51 -11.18 13.14
N ALA A 133 6.46 -9.86 13.37
CA ALA A 133 6.23 -9.23 14.66
C ALA A 133 5.23 -8.08 14.54
N PRO A 134 3.95 -8.34 14.20
CA PRO A 134 2.93 -7.32 14.02
C PRO A 134 2.63 -6.60 15.35
N GLU A 135 2.76 -5.26 15.37
CA GLU A 135 2.63 -4.45 16.58
C GLU A 135 1.25 -3.80 16.73
N ASP A 136 0.46 -3.71 15.66
CA ASP A 136 -0.89 -3.13 15.73
C ASP A 136 -1.97 -4.10 15.20
N ALA A 137 -3.22 -3.82 15.50
CA ALA A 137 -4.36 -4.66 15.10
C ALA A 137 -4.50 -4.79 13.57
N TYR A 138 -4.11 -3.77 12.81
CA TYR A 138 -4.07 -3.83 11.35
C TYR A 138 -3.01 -4.84 10.88
N ALA A 139 -1.78 -4.70 11.37
CA ALA A 139 -0.67 -5.59 11.02
C ALA A 139 -0.97 -7.05 11.40
N LEU A 140 -1.55 -7.26 12.59
CA LEU A 140 -1.98 -8.59 13.04
C LEU A 140 -3.03 -9.21 12.11
N SER A 141 -4.06 -8.43 11.72
CA SER A 141 -5.09 -8.93 10.79
C SER A 141 -4.52 -9.28 9.41
N LYS A 142 -3.52 -8.53 8.92
CA LYS A 142 -2.83 -8.85 7.67
C LYS A 142 -1.99 -10.12 7.80
N TRP A 143 -1.29 -10.28 8.92
CA TRP A 143 -0.52 -11.50 9.20
C TRP A 143 -1.40 -12.75 9.30
N GLU A 144 -2.52 -12.68 10.01
CA GLU A 144 -3.50 -13.78 10.08
C GLU A 144 -4.04 -14.15 8.68
N ALA A 145 -4.29 -13.16 7.84
CA ALA A 145 -4.68 -13.41 6.44
C ALA A 145 -3.59 -14.12 5.64
N GLU A 146 -2.31 -13.72 5.80
CA GLU A 146 -1.19 -14.40 5.14
C GLU A 146 -1.08 -15.87 5.57
N GLN A 147 -1.23 -16.16 6.87
CA GLN A 147 -1.18 -17.53 7.37
C GLN A 147 -2.30 -18.39 6.76
N GLY A 148 -3.54 -17.88 6.79
CA GLY A 148 -4.67 -18.61 6.22
C GLY A 148 -4.58 -18.78 4.70
N LEU A 149 -4.03 -17.80 3.99
CA LEU A 149 -3.78 -17.92 2.53
C LEU A 149 -2.73 -18.99 2.23
N ARG A 150 -1.64 -19.09 3.02
CA ARG A 150 -0.65 -20.16 2.86
C ARG A 150 -1.24 -21.55 3.13
N GLN A 151 -2.11 -21.65 4.14
CA GLN A 151 -2.84 -22.90 4.42
C GLN A 151 -3.73 -23.28 3.22
N ILE A 152 -4.57 -22.38 2.71
CA ILE A 152 -5.41 -22.63 1.55
C ILE A 152 -4.57 -23.03 0.33
N ALA A 153 -3.45 -22.34 0.08
CA ALA A 153 -2.54 -22.69 -1.01
C ALA A 153 -2.00 -24.12 -0.91
N GLY A 154 -1.57 -24.53 0.29
CA GLY A 154 -1.08 -25.89 0.55
C GLY A 154 -2.15 -26.98 0.37
N GLU A 155 -3.40 -26.67 0.71
CA GLU A 155 -4.52 -27.61 0.62
C GLU A 155 -5.11 -27.73 -0.79
N THR A 156 -4.99 -26.69 -1.64
CA THR A 156 -5.77 -26.57 -2.88
C THR A 156 -4.95 -26.35 -4.15
N GLY A 157 -3.68 -25.99 -4.01
CA GLY A 157 -2.83 -25.62 -5.14
C GLY A 157 -3.08 -24.20 -5.69
N LEU A 158 -3.87 -23.35 -5.01
CA LEU A 158 -4.02 -21.93 -5.37
C LEU A 158 -2.64 -21.24 -5.30
N GLU A 159 -2.21 -20.63 -6.40
CA GLU A 159 -0.93 -19.93 -6.46
C GLU A 159 -1.02 -18.58 -5.73
N VAL A 160 -0.74 -18.59 -4.43
CA VAL A 160 -0.74 -17.35 -3.62
C VAL A 160 0.59 -16.62 -3.74
N VAL A 161 0.54 -15.31 -3.96
CA VAL A 161 1.69 -14.39 -3.91
C VAL A 161 1.40 -13.31 -2.88
N ILE A 162 2.29 -13.11 -1.93
CA ILE A 162 2.15 -12.13 -0.86
C ILE A 162 3.12 -11.00 -1.09
N LEU A 163 2.61 -9.77 -1.17
CA LEU A 163 3.41 -8.56 -1.32
C LEU A 163 3.31 -7.72 -0.04
N ARG A 164 4.43 -7.42 0.59
CA ARG A 164 4.54 -6.55 1.76
C ARG A 164 5.18 -5.22 1.36
N PRO A 165 4.40 -4.27 0.81
CA PRO A 165 4.94 -2.96 0.45
C PRO A 165 5.30 -2.17 1.70
N THR A 166 6.34 -1.32 1.57
CA THR A 166 6.64 -0.23 2.49
C THR A 166 5.61 0.91 2.33
N LEU A 167 5.90 2.11 2.86
CA LEU A 167 4.99 3.25 2.69
C LEU A 167 4.83 3.59 1.20
N VAL A 168 3.61 3.40 0.69
CA VAL A 168 3.29 3.70 -0.71
C VAL A 168 3.03 5.19 -0.89
N TYR A 169 3.68 5.82 -1.88
CA TYR A 169 3.47 7.22 -2.24
C TYR A 169 3.24 7.36 -3.75
N GLY A 170 2.75 8.53 -4.17
CA GLY A 170 2.45 8.80 -5.60
C GLY A 170 1.22 9.70 -5.78
N PRO A 171 0.80 9.95 -7.02
CA PRO A 171 -0.44 10.65 -7.33
C PRO A 171 -1.65 9.99 -6.66
N GLY A 172 -2.40 10.77 -5.87
CA GLY A 172 -3.53 10.23 -5.09
C GLY A 172 -3.22 9.87 -3.63
N VAL A 173 -1.96 9.98 -3.20
CA VAL A 173 -1.55 9.68 -1.83
C VAL A 173 -2.31 10.51 -0.80
N GLY A 174 -2.60 9.90 0.35
CA GLY A 174 -3.31 10.52 1.47
C GLY A 174 -2.51 10.59 2.77
N ALA A 175 -3.22 10.75 3.86
CA ALA A 175 -2.72 10.66 5.23
C ALA A 175 -1.42 11.46 5.50
N ASN A 176 -0.48 10.87 6.24
CA ASN A 176 0.72 11.55 6.72
C ASN A 176 1.66 11.99 5.59
N PHE A 177 1.78 11.23 4.49
CA PHE A 177 2.61 11.64 3.37
C PHE A 177 2.09 12.92 2.71
N LEU A 178 0.77 13.00 2.49
CA LEU A 178 0.13 14.21 1.96
C LEU A 178 0.25 15.38 2.95
N ALA A 179 0.17 15.13 4.27
CA ALA A 179 0.36 16.17 5.27
C ALA A 179 1.78 16.75 5.23
N LEU A 180 2.81 15.88 5.12
CA LEU A 180 4.19 16.30 4.96
C LEU A 180 4.39 17.09 3.66
N LEU A 181 3.88 16.58 2.53
CA LEU A 181 3.94 17.25 1.24
C LEU A 181 3.31 18.66 1.28
N ARG A 182 2.16 18.79 1.96
CA ARG A 182 1.51 20.09 2.18
C ARG A 182 2.36 21.05 3.00
N ALA A 183 2.97 20.58 4.09
CA ALA A 183 3.81 21.39 4.94
C ALA A 183 5.03 21.93 4.16
N VAL A 184 5.66 21.07 3.35
CA VAL A 184 6.76 21.44 2.46
C VAL A 184 6.29 22.46 1.41
N ALA A 185 5.17 22.21 0.75
CA ALA A 185 4.61 23.10 -0.28
C ALA A 185 4.21 24.47 0.28
N CYS A 186 3.79 24.55 1.55
CA CYS A 186 3.48 25.80 2.25
C CYS A 186 4.71 26.51 2.80
N GLY A 187 5.92 25.92 2.68
CA GLY A 187 7.16 26.48 3.19
C GLY A 187 7.23 26.54 4.71
N VAL A 188 6.50 25.66 5.42
CA VAL A 188 6.53 25.59 6.89
C VAL A 188 7.91 25.11 7.33
N PRO A 189 8.60 25.79 8.27
CA PRO A 189 9.81 25.28 8.87
C PRO A 189 9.53 23.95 9.61
N LEU A 190 10.26 22.90 9.22
CA LEU A 190 10.08 21.56 9.79
C LEU A 190 11.24 21.24 10.74
N PRO A 191 10.97 20.88 12.01
CA PRO A 191 12.00 20.59 12.99
C PRO A 191 12.60 19.20 12.82
N LEU A 192 12.89 18.80 11.59
CA LEU A 192 13.30 17.43 11.22
C LEU A 192 14.77 17.34 10.78
N GLY A 193 15.53 18.45 10.82
CA GLY A 193 16.86 18.54 10.23
C GLY A 193 17.95 17.68 10.90
N ALA A 194 17.78 17.29 12.18
CA ALA A 194 18.75 16.47 12.92
C ALA A 194 18.46 14.96 12.89
N ILE A 195 17.47 14.52 12.12
CA ILE A 195 17.08 13.09 12.05
C ILE A 195 18.03 12.35 11.10
N SER A 196 18.54 11.19 11.54
CA SER A 196 19.47 10.34 10.79
C SER A 196 18.90 8.93 10.52
N ASN A 197 17.59 8.81 10.46
CA ASN A 197 16.92 7.54 10.19
C ASN A 197 17.08 7.07 8.72
N GLN A 198 16.69 5.82 8.46
CA GLN A 198 16.62 5.22 7.12
C GLN A 198 15.21 4.70 6.87
N ARG A 199 14.57 5.16 5.79
CA ARG A 199 13.21 4.76 5.44
C ARG A 199 13.11 4.33 4.00
N SER A 200 12.66 3.08 3.82
CA SER A 200 12.24 2.59 2.51
C SER A 200 10.81 3.05 2.23
N LEU A 201 10.61 3.51 1.00
CA LEU A 201 9.30 3.86 0.45
C LEU A 201 9.09 3.08 -0.84
N ILE A 202 7.88 3.06 -1.36
CA ILE A 202 7.60 2.55 -2.70
C ILE A 202 6.69 3.49 -3.46
N TYR A 203 7.13 3.90 -4.64
CA TYR A 203 6.29 4.64 -5.57
C TYR A 203 5.14 3.76 -6.06
N VAL A 204 3.93 4.31 -6.15
CA VAL A 204 2.75 3.55 -6.57
C VAL A 204 2.91 2.92 -7.96
N GLY A 205 3.63 3.57 -8.86
CA GLY A 205 3.98 3.01 -10.18
C GLY A 205 4.86 1.78 -10.08
N ASN A 206 5.85 1.77 -9.18
CA ASN A 206 6.72 0.63 -8.91
C ASN A 206 5.93 -0.53 -8.27
N LEU A 207 5.01 -0.22 -7.35
CA LEU A 207 4.13 -1.24 -6.76
C LEU A 207 3.22 -1.88 -7.81
N VAL A 208 2.63 -1.08 -8.70
CA VAL A 208 1.78 -1.57 -9.80
C VAL A 208 2.59 -2.48 -10.73
N ASP A 209 3.79 -2.09 -11.12
CA ASP A 209 4.67 -2.88 -11.99
C ASP A 209 5.06 -4.22 -11.32
N ALA A 210 5.41 -4.20 -10.02
CA ALA A 210 5.66 -5.42 -9.25
C ALA A 210 4.43 -6.36 -9.20
N ILE A 211 3.22 -5.81 -9.03
CA ILE A 211 1.97 -6.59 -9.06
C ILE A 211 1.81 -7.27 -10.42
N LEU A 212 1.99 -6.52 -11.52
CA LEU A 212 1.86 -7.04 -12.88
C LEU A 212 2.91 -8.14 -13.15
N ARG A 213 4.15 -7.95 -12.68
CA ARG A 213 5.19 -8.98 -12.75
C ARG A 213 4.79 -10.25 -12.00
N CYS A 214 4.23 -10.12 -10.79
CA CYS A 214 3.77 -11.24 -9.97
C CYS A 214 2.54 -11.97 -10.53
N LEU A 215 1.72 -11.32 -11.34
CA LEU A 215 0.58 -11.95 -12.00
C LEU A 215 1.03 -13.00 -13.04
N GLU A 216 2.17 -12.79 -13.70
CA GLU A 216 2.62 -13.60 -14.81
C GLU A 216 3.75 -14.54 -14.47
N HIS A 217 4.69 -14.09 -13.64
CA HIS A 217 5.93 -14.83 -13.44
C HIS A 217 5.69 -16.14 -12.67
N PRO A 218 6.07 -17.30 -13.21
CA PRO A 218 5.81 -18.61 -12.59
C PRO A 218 6.49 -18.75 -11.22
N ALA A 219 7.71 -18.22 -11.05
CA ALA A 219 8.43 -18.27 -9.79
C ALA A 219 7.86 -17.38 -8.68
N ALA A 220 6.80 -16.60 -8.95
CA ALA A 220 6.12 -15.82 -7.93
C ALA A 220 5.20 -16.67 -7.04
N ALA A 221 4.70 -17.81 -7.54
CA ALA A 221 3.81 -18.70 -6.82
C ALA A 221 4.39 -19.16 -5.47
N GLY A 222 3.62 -19.04 -4.40
CA GLY A 222 4.02 -19.41 -3.03
C GLY A 222 5.02 -18.46 -2.36
N LYS A 223 5.40 -17.35 -3.01
CA LYS A 223 6.40 -16.43 -2.49
C LYS A 223 5.79 -15.26 -1.71
N THR A 224 6.59 -14.75 -0.79
CA THR A 224 6.39 -13.46 -0.13
C THR A 224 7.52 -12.54 -0.55
N PHE A 225 7.21 -11.28 -0.90
CA PHE A 225 8.20 -10.28 -1.26
C PHE A 225 8.02 -9.00 -0.47
N LEU A 226 9.11 -8.47 0.07
CA LEU A 226 9.18 -7.13 0.61
C LEU A 226 9.43 -6.14 -0.54
N LEU A 227 8.63 -5.09 -0.62
CA LEU A 227 8.67 -4.17 -1.75
C LEU A 227 9.04 -2.75 -1.32
N SER A 228 10.06 -2.20 -1.97
CA SER A 228 10.47 -0.80 -1.85
C SER A 228 11.07 -0.30 -3.17
N ASP A 229 11.23 1.02 -3.27
CA ASP A 229 12.10 1.63 -4.26
C ASP A 229 13.57 1.21 -4.04
N SER A 230 14.46 1.56 -4.97
CA SER A 230 15.84 1.08 -4.96
C SER A 230 16.69 1.60 -3.80
N GLU A 231 16.24 2.67 -3.14
CA GLU A 231 17.00 3.34 -2.08
C GLU A 231 16.15 3.61 -0.83
N ALA A 232 16.81 3.58 0.32
CA ALA A 232 16.26 4.11 1.57
C ALA A 232 16.81 5.52 1.81
N VAL A 233 15.98 6.42 2.30
CA VAL A 233 16.35 7.82 2.56
C VAL A 233 16.04 8.24 3.99
N SER A 234 16.79 9.22 4.52
CA SER A 234 16.42 9.83 5.78
C SER A 234 15.21 10.76 5.63
N THR A 235 14.49 11.01 6.72
CA THR A 235 13.38 11.97 6.72
C THR A 235 13.79 13.35 6.23
N PRO A 236 14.93 13.94 6.65
CA PRO A 236 15.42 15.22 6.10
C PRO A 236 15.67 15.16 4.60
N GLU A 237 16.25 14.07 4.11
CA GLU A 237 16.53 13.90 2.68
C GLU A 237 15.22 13.79 1.87
N LEU A 238 14.26 13.03 2.37
CA LEU A 238 12.92 12.97 1.74
C LEU A 238 12.29 14.37 1.64
N VAL A 239 12.40 15.18 2.70
CA VAL A 239 11.88 16.57 2.71
C VAL A 239 12.61 17.44 1.68
N ARG A 240 13.96 17.32 1.55
CA ARG A 240 14.72 18.06 0.53
C ARG A 240 14.30 17.69 -0.89
N ARG A 241 14.17 16.40 -1.17
CA ARG A 241 13.73 15.90 -2.49
C ARG A 241 12.28 16.28 -2.80
N MET A 242 11.38 16.21 -1.82
CA MET A 242 10.01 16.73 -1.95
C MET A 242 10.00 18.23 -2.28
N ALA A 243 10.82 19.01 -1.60
CA ALA A 243 10.92 20.45 -1.83
C ALA A 243 11.46 20.76 -3.22
N ALA A 244 12.49 20.06 -3.68
CA ALA A 244 13.02 20.15 -5.03
C ALA A 244 11.96 19.81 -6.09
N ALA A 245 11.21 18.71 -5.91
CA ALA A 245 10.12 18.30 -6.80
C ALA A 245 8.97 19.34 -6.88
N LEU A 246 8.76 20.09 -5.78
CA LEU A 246 7.76 21.19 -5.72
C LEU A 246 8.31 22.54 -6.20
N GLY A 247 9.60 22.64 -6.59
CA GLY A 247 10.25 23.91 -6.90
C GLY A 247 10.32 24.88 -5.71
N ARG A 248 10.50 24.36 -4.49
CA ARG A 248 10.51 25.13 -3.24
C ARG A 248 11.79 24.88 -2.45
N PRO A 249 12.26 25.85 -1.64
CA PRO A 249 13.37 25.61 -0.72
C PRO A 249 12.89 24.70 0.44
N ALA A 250 13.74 23.72 0.82
CA ALA A 250 13.52 22.92 2.01
C ALA A 250 13.84 23.75 3.26
N ARG A 251 12.86 23.96 4.15
CA ARG A 251 13.03 24.68 5.41
C ARG A 251 13.14 23.69 6.57
N LEU A 252 14.33 23.15 6.78
CA LEU A 252 14.63 22.21 7.85
C LEU A 252 15.34 22.91 9.01
N VAL A 253 14.85 22.70 10.22
CA VAL A 253 15.46 23.17 11.47
C VAL A 253 16.01 21.95 12.20
N ALA A 254 17.26 22.01 12.63
CA ALA A 254 17.89 20.93 13.39
C ALA A 254 17.48 21.03 14.87
N LEU A 255 16.55 20.17 15.30
CA LEU A 255 16.19 19.98 16.69
C LEU A 255 16.62 18.59 17.16
N PRO A 256 17.16 18.45 18.37
CA PRO A 256 17.53 17.14 18.93
C PRO A 256 16.35 16.17 18.98
N VAL A 257 16.55 14.94 18.53
CA VAL A 257 15.51 13.90 18.46
C VAL A 257 14.80 13.67 19.80
N PRO A 258 15.49 13.65 20.98
CA PRO A 258 14.80 13.50 22.27
C PRO A 258 13.77 14.59 22.54
N LEU A 259 14.05 15.85 22.15
CA LEU A 259 13.09 16.95 22.30
C LEU A 259 11.87 16.76 21.41
N LEU A 260 12.07 16.27 20.18
CA LEU A 260 10.96 15.95 19.26
C LEU A 260 10.08 14.83 19.81
N ARG A 261 10.67 13.78 20.38
CA ARG A 261 9.92 12.68 21.02
C ARG A 261 9.12 13.18 22.22
N ALA A 262 9.73 13.98 23.11
CA ALA A 262 9.03 14.57 24.25
C ALA A 262 7.85 15.47 23.81
N ALA A 263 8.08 16.34 22.84
CA ALA A 263 7.01 17.19 22.28
C ALA A 263 5.86 16.38 21.65
N ALA A 264 6.20 15.31 20.92
CA ALA A 264 5.19 14.45 20.31
C ALA A 264 4.36 13.68 21.35
N THR A 265 4.98 13.24 22.45
CA THR A 265 4.30 12.58 23.58
C THR A 265 3.33 13.55 24.25
N LEU A 266 3.77 14.76 24.57
CA LEU A 266 2.92 15.82 25.14
C LEU A 266 1.74 16.18 24.22
N ALA A 267 1.98 16.21 22.91
CA ALA A 267 0.94 16.50 21.91
C ALA A 267 0.05 15.28 21.58
N LYS A 268 0.20 14.13 22.22
CA LYS A 268 -0.48 12.85 21.93
C LYS A 268 -0.32 12.41 20.47
N LYS A 269 0.84 12.67 19.87
CA LYS A 269 1.19 12.34 18.48
C LYS A 269 2.36 11.36 18.37
N SER A 270 2.53 10.49 19.35
CA SER A 270 3.65 9.51 19.41
C SER A 270 3.73 8.63 18.16
N ALA A 271 2.58 8.16 17.63
CA ALA A 271 2.55 7.37 16.40
C ALA A 271 3.05 8.14 15.15
N LEU A 272 2.90 9.47 15.11
CA LEU A 272 3.46 10.29 14.04
C LEU A 272 4.99 10.44 14.23
N ALA A 273 5.43 10.59 15.48
CA ALA A 273 6.87 10.68 15.81
C ALA A 273 7.59 9.40 15.38
N ILE A 274 7.09 8.22 15.75
CA ILE A 274 7.64 6.92 15.31
C ILE A 274 7.84 6.91 13.79
N ARG A 275 6.82 7.27 13.03
CA ARG A 275 6.88 7.26 11.56
C ARG A 275 7.85 8.25 10.93
N LEU A 276 8.20 9.32 11.61
CA LEU A 276 9.11 10.35 11.10
C LEU A 276 10.54 10.22 11.65
N LEU A 277 10.68 9.71 12.87
CA LEU A 277 11.94 9.68 13.58
C LEU A 277 12.68 8.33 13.46
N ASP A 278 11.92 7.22 13.35
CA ASP A 278 12.48 5.88 13.42
C ASP A 278 12.78 5.30 12.04
N SER A 279 13.70 4.33 12.02
CA SER A 279 14.11 3.65 10.80
C SER A 279 13.18 2.50 10.48
N LEU A 280 12.83 2.36 9.21
CA LEU A 280 12.19 1.18 8.66
C LEU A 280 12.70 1.00 7.24
N SER A 281 13.64 0.10 7.05
CA SER A 281 14.17 -0.25 5.73
C SER A 281 13.95 -1.72 5.43
N VAL A 282 13.91 -2.07 4.15
CA VAL A 282 13.72 -3.43 3.67
C VAL A 282 14.76 -3.78 2.63
N ASP A 283 15.13 -5.06 2.59
CA ASP A 283 15.95 -5.64 1.54
C ASP A 283 15.04 -6.20 0.44
N GLY A 284 14.96 -5.53 -0.69
CA GLY A 284 14.20 -5.96 -1.87
C GLY A 284 14.96 -6.91 -2.79
N THR A 285 15.99 -7.61 -2.32
CA THR A 285 16.83 -8.48 -3.16
C THR A 285 16.09 -9.72 -3.62
N SER A 286 15.18 -10.26 -2.82
CA SER A 286 14.44 -11.49 -3.15
C SER A 286 13.65 -11.38 -4.44
N ILE A 287 12.87 -10.33 -4.63
CA ILE A 287 12.08 -10.16 -5.84
C ILE A 287 12.96 -9.93 -7.07
N ARG A 288 14.12 -9.28 -6.91
CA ARG A 288 15.10 -9.11 -7.99
C ARG A 288 15.69 -10.44 -8.41
N ARG A 289 16.12 -11.24 -7.45
CA ARG A 289 16.71 -12.56 -7.68
C ARG A 289 15.72 -13.54 -8.31
N ASP A 290 14.50 -13.63 -7.75
CA ASP A 290 13.53 -14.65 -8.10
C ASP A 290 12.72 -14.30 -9.36
N LEU A 291 12.42 -13.02 -9.58
CA LEU A 291 11.59 -12.57 -10.71
C LEU A 291 12.33 -11.68 -11.72
N GLY A 292 13.61 -11.33 -11.47
CA GLY A 292 14.34 -10.36 -12.29
C GLY A 292 13.71 -8.97 -12.26
N TRP A 293 12.91 -8.64 -11.22
CA TRP A 293 12.22 -7.36 -11.14
C TRP A 293 13.09 -6.30 -10.47
N THR A 294 13.14 -5.12 -11.08
CA THR A 294 13.72 -3.91 -10.49
C THR A 294 12.72 -2.78 -10.63
N PRO A 295 12.60 -1.88 -9.63
CA PRO A 295 11.70 -0.73 -9.74
C PRO A 295 11.99 0.09 -10.99
N PRO A 296 11.01 0.29 -11.90
CA PRO A 296 11.23 1.05 -13.13
C PRO A 296 11.38 2.56 -12.93
N PHE A 297 10.92 3.08 -11.78
CA PHE A 297 11.00 4.50 -11.45
C PHE A 297 11.91 4.72 -10.25
N THR A 298 12.71 5.79 -10.30
CA THR A 298 13.49 6.29 -9.18
C THR A 298 12.60 7.02 -8.16
N LEU A 299 13.10 7.23 -6.93
CA LEU A 299 12.42 8.04 -5.92
C LEU A 299 12.12 9.46 -6.44
N ASP A 300 13.08 10.09 -7.13
CA ASP A 300 12.94 11.46 -7.63
C ASP A 300 11.87 11.56 -8.74
N GLU A 301 11.76 10.56 -9.62
CA GLU A 301 10.68 10.47 -10.60
C GLU A 301 9.32 10.34 -9.94
N GLY A 302 9.18 9.42 -8.98
CA GLY A 302 7.94 9.26 -8.21
C GLY A 302 7.55 10.53 -7.44
N LEU A 303 8.52 11.24 -6.88
CA LEU A 303 8.28 12.51 -6.19
C LEU A 303 7.85 13.63 -7.15
N ARG A 304 8.44 13.71 -8.36
CA ARG A 304 8.04 14.68 -9.41
C ARG A 304 6.60 14.46 -9.85
N GLU A 305 6.20 13.20 -10.10
CA GLU A 305 4.83 12.85 -10.45
C GLU A 305 3.85 13.21 -9.32
N THR A 306 4.25 12.93 -8.08
CA THR A 306 3.45 13.26 -6.88
C THR A 306 3.28 14.76 -6.70
N ALA A 307 4.34 15.54 -6.93
CA ALA A 307 4.32 17.00 -6.84
C ALA A 307 3.46 17.62 -7.95
N ALA A 308 3.56 17.12 -9.19
CA ALA A 308 2.75 17.56 -10.33
C ALA A 308 1.25 17.29 -10.05
N TRP A 309 0.90 16.09 -9.59
CA TRP A 309 -0.48 15.78 -9.17
C TRP A 309 -0.99 16.73 -8.08
N TYR A 310 -0.15 17.01 -7.08
CA TYR A 310 -0.52 17.90 -5.98
C TYR A 310 -0.75 19.34 -6.45
N ALA A 311 0.06 19.86 -7.36
CA ALA A 311 -0.10 21.18 -7.95
C ALA A 311 -1.41 21.29 -8.76
N ASN A 312 -1.69 20.30 -9.59
CA ASN A 312 -2.92 20.25 -10.41
C ASN A 312 -4.18 20.16 -9.54
N ARG A 313 -4.13 19.44 -8.42
CA ARG A 313 -5.24 19.39 -7.46
C ARG A 313 -5.57 20.73 -6.81
N LYS A 314 -4.57 21.60 -6.62
CA LYS A 314 -4.79 22.97 -6.11
C LYS A 314 -5.38 23.91 -7.16
N ALA A 315 -5.04 23.69 -8.43
CA ALA A 315 -5.51 24.51 -9.54
C ALA A 315 -6.98 24.21 -9.93
N SER A 316 -7.48 23.00 -9.67
CA SER A 316 -8.89 22.66 -9.90
C SER A 316 -9.77 23.22 -8.78
N PRO A 317 -10.74 24.11 -9.08
CA PRO A 317 -11.66 24.63 -8.05
C PRO A 317 -12.44 23.48 -7.43
N ARG A 318 -12.50 23.45 -6.08
CA ARG A 318 -13.38 22.54 -5.35
C ARG A 318 -14.80 22.71 -5.91
N LYS A 319 -15.34 21.72 -6.60
CA LYS A 319 -16.78 21.63 -6.79
C LYS A 319 -17.39 21.59 -5.39
N THR A 320 -17.91 22.72 -4.95
CA THR A 320 -18.80 22.80 -3.80
C THR A 320 -20.02 21.95 -4.13
N THR A 321 -20.05 20.74 -3.58
CA THR A 321 -21.31 20.00 -3.48
C THR A 321 -22.21 20.81 -2.56
N GLY A 322 -23.11 21.59 -3.16
CA GLY A 322 -24.17 22.25 -2.46
C GLY A 322 -24.98 21.20 -1.72
N LYS A 323 -25.08 21.38 -0.40
CA LYS A 323 -26.14 20.79 0.37
C LYS A 323 -27.44 21.48 -0.09
N THR A 324 -28.31 20.75 -0.70
CA THR A 324 -29.75 20.97 -0.68
C THR A 324 -30.38 19.77 -0.03
#